data_ec30ed28baafbd0bf0f1b68e14c57a02
#
_entry.id   ec30ed28baafbd0bf0f1b68e14c57a02
#
_cell.length_a   1.000
_cell.length_b   1.000
_cell.length_c   1.000
_cell.angle_alpha   90.00
_cell.angle_beta   90.00
_cell.angle_gamma   90.00
#
_symmetry.space_group_name_H-M   'P 1'
#
loop_
_entity.id
_entity.type
_entity.pdbx_description
1 polymer ?
#
loop_
_entity_poly.entity_id
_entity_poly.type
_entity_poly.pdbx_seq_one_letter_code
_entity_poly.pdbx_strand_id
1 'polypeptide(L)'
;MSKKYTLPILSLIGLLLLVPHKAEAYPNFIGHGYNSCITCHYNPFGNGSINDYGRAFSATAVSSRGFYNDSKPEELISEESGFFFKQPKNKHFRPQASYRGMVLKRNFGEVGETTDYIHMQADLSLVAKFGENDKFISSATFGYAPVPRSLQGTPAAESVKEYRSREHYVGYRPSSSWGVYAGLMDKTYGIRIAEHISYARTTPQVTMDDQSHGATLHYNNPNFEAGLNVFVGNLTQDTNLRMKGFAGTFEYTLLEKNRLGMSFMSESNDFLELTAQALHIRAGLDHGSSLMFEVGKVMKKPKLISAEKTEYYANFQNHIKATRGVYLLNSVEYYKNANDKSYRVRFGPSIQYFPISKVELRVDLQNTRNFSQEDSIKDRWDLMAQIHLWL
;
A
#
# COMPACT_ATOMS: atom_id res chain seq x y z
N MET A 1 1.29 42.75 -1.75
CA MET A 1 1.41 42.13 -3.08
C MET A 1 1.29 40.63 -2.95
N SER A 2 0.08 40.08 -3.08
CA SER A 2 -0.16 38.61 -2.97
C SER A 2 -1.49 38.25 -3.60
N LYS A 3 -1.61 38.23 -4.92
CA LYS A 3 -2.85 37.79 -5.62
C LYS A 3 -2.61 37.15 -7.00
N LYS A 4 -1.45 36.54 -7.30
CA LYS A 4 -1.15 36.07 -8.67
C LYS A 4 -0.94 34.54 -8.85
N TYR A 5 -1.12 33.71 -7.83
CA TYR A 5 -0.80 32.27 -7.98
C TYR A 5 -1.98 31.30 -7.78
N THR A 6 -3.17 31.79 -7.50
CA THR A 6 -4.35 30.91 -7.25
C THR A 6 -5.10 30.50 -8.53
N LEU A 7 -5.01 31.24 -9.61
CA LEU A 7 -5.73 30.94 -10.86
C LEU A 7 -5.21 29.73 -11.65
N PRO A 8 -3.87 29.50 -11.78
CA PRO A 8 -3.38 28.37 -12.58
C PRO A 8 -3.58 27.01 -11.92
N ILE A 9 -3.71 26.93 -10.59
CA ILE A 9 -3.93 25.64 -9.88
C ILE A 9 -5.39 25.19 -10.06
N LEU A 10 -6.36 26.09 -10.01
CA LEU A 10 -7.77 25.77 -10.23
C LEU A 10 -8.07 25.38 -11.68
N SER A 11 -7.39 25.97 -12.65
CA SER A 11 -7.54 25.60 -14.05
C SER A 11 -6.90 24.23 -14.38
N LEU A 12 -5.83 23.85 -13.71
CA LEU A 12 -5.20 22.52 -13.87
C LEU A 12 -6.09 21.41 -13.28
N ILE A 13 -6.76 21.66 -12.16
CA ILE A 13 -7.73 20.75 -11.54
C ILE A 13 -8.98 20.60 -12.42
N GLY A 14 -9.45 21.69 -13.05
CA GLY A 14 -10.60 21.67 -13.96
C GLY A 14 -10.35 20.88 -15.25
N LEU A 15 -9.13 20.84 -15.75
CA LEU A 15 -8.78 20.10 -16.98
C LEU A 15 -8.68 18.58 -16.77
N LEU A 16 -8.41 18.13 -15.53
CA LEU A 16 -8.34 16.71 -15.16
C LEU A 16 -9.72 16.05 -15.00
N LEU A 17 -10.81 16.81 -15.01
CA LEU A 17 -12.17 16.32 -14.74
C LEU A 17 -12.99 15.97 -16.00
N LEU A 18 -12.42 16.04 -17.20
CA LEU A 18 -13.23 16.02 -18.44
C LEU A 18 -13.14 14.73 -19.29
N VAL A 19 -12.60 13.62 -18.80
CA VAL A 19 -12.50 12.39 -19.60
C VAL A 19 -13.25 11.22 -18.95
N PRO A 20 -14.30 10.65 -19.54
CA PRO A 20 -15.06 9.52 -18.99
C PRO A 20 -14.47 8.18 -19.43
N HIS A 21 -14.07 7.30 -18.51
CA HIS A 21 -13.83 5.86 -18.74
C HIS A 21 -13.75 5.03 -17.44
N LYS A 22 -13.87 3.69 -17.54
CA LYS A 22 -14.15 2.71 -16.47
C LYS A 22 -12.90 2.27 -15.65
N ALA A 23 -13.07 1.91 -14.42
CA ALA A 23 -12.15 1.97 -13.30
C ALA A 23 -11.66 0.64 -12.69
N GLU A 24 -10.48 0.53 -12.06
CA GLU A 24 -9.94 -0.68 -11.39
C GLU A 24 -8.76 -0.42 -10.39
N ALA A 25 -8.57 -1.25 -9.34
CA ALA A 25 -8.00 -0.90 -8.03
C ALA A 25 -6.70 -1.56 -7.51
N TYR A 26 -5.61 -1.43 -8.04
CA TYR A 26 -4.17 -1.36 -7.64
C TYR A 26 -3.67 -0.14 -8.38
N PRO A 27 -2.52 0.52 -8.11
CA PRO A 27 -2.23 1.65 -8.99
C PRO A 27 -2.34 1.26 -10.46
N ASN A 28 -1.85 0.11 -10.85
CA ASN A 28 -2.01 -0.45 -12.19
C ASN A 28 -3.46 -0.85 -12.46
N PHE A 29 -4.22 -1.29 -11.45
CA PHE A 29 -5.62 -1.72 -11.57
C PHE A 29 -6.60 -0.55 -11.56
N ILE A 30 -6.30 0.55 -10.87
CA ILE A 30 -7.10 1.79 -10.90
C ILE A 30 -7.24 2.28 -12.34
N GLY A 31 -6.16 2.26 -13.12
CA GLY A 31 -6.18 2.59 -14.54
C GLY A 31 -6.97 1.63 -15.43
N HIS A 32 -7.27 0.44 -14.97
CA HIS A 32 -8.07 -0.57 -15.66
C HIS A 32 -9.52 -0.66 -15.17
N GLY A 33 -9.96 0.15 -14.20
CA GLY A 33 -11.35 0.22 -13.78
C GLY A 33 -11.72 -0.44 -12.44
N TYR A 34 -10.77 -0.87 -11.56
CA TYR A 34 -11.10 -1.44 -10.24
C TYR A 34 -10.75 -0.48 -9.11
N ASN A 35 -11.76 0.13 -8.51
CA ASN A 35 -11.58 1.08 -7.41
C ASN A 35 -11.56 0.43 -6.04
N SER A 36 -12.07 -0.82 -5.89
CA SER A 36 -12.16 -1.50 -4.61
C SER A 36 -11.15 -2.62 -4.50
N CYS A 37 -10.41 -2.65 -3.40
CA CYS A 37 -9.38 -3.65 -3.14
C CYS A 37 -9.98 -5.07 -3.04
N ILE A 38 -11.21 -5.21 -2.54
CA ILE A 38 -11.91 -6.49 -2.39
C ILE A 38 -12.12 -7.22 -3.73
N THR A 39 -12.12 -6.49 -4.85
CA THR A 39 -12.25 -7.10 -6.18
C THR A 39 -11.09 -8.05 -6.47
N CYS A 40 -9.88 -7.72 -6.03
CA CYS A 40 -8.65 -8.48 -6.32
C CYS A 40 -8.04 -9.16 -5.09
N HIS A 41 -8.42 -8.76 -3.87
CA HIS A 41 -7.89 -9.30 -2.62
C HIS A 41 -8.97 -9.94 -1.77
N TYR A 42 -8.56 -10.85 -0.88
CA TYR A 42 -9.45 -11.35 0.16
C TYR A 42 -9.58 -10.36 1.31
N ASN A 43 -8.54 -9.57 1.58
CA ASN A 43 -8.58 -8.44 2.50
C ASN A 43 -9.26 -7.23 1.82
N PRO A 44 -10.32 -6.63 2.42
CA PRO A 44 -11.08 -5.55 1.79
C PRO A 44 -10.28 -4.27 1.56
N PHE A 45 -9.16 -4.09 2.25
CA PHE A 45 -8.30 -2.91 2.09
C PHE A 45 -7.02 -3.18 1.28
N GLY A 46 -6.99 -4.30 0.54
CA GLY A 46 -5.79 -4.75 -0.16
C GLY A 46 -4.78 -5.40 0.80
N ASN A 47 -3.56 -5.63 0.33
CA ASN A 47 -2.55 -6.43 0.99
C ASN A 47 -2.93 -7.92 1.14
N GLY A 48 -2.01 -8.73 1.66
CA GLY A 48 -2.23 -10.17 1.82
C GLY A 48 -2.54 -10.89 0.51
N SER A 49 -3.33 -11.94 0.65
CA SER A 49 -3.59 -12.86 -0.45
C SER A 49 -4.50 -12.29 -1.54
N ILE A 50 -4.11 -12.51 -2.79
CA ILE A 50 -4.88 -12.14 -4.00
C ILE A 50 -5.95 -13.22 -4.24
N ASN A 51 -7.17 -12.81 -4.58
CA ASN A 51 -8.27 -13.73 -4.91
C ASN A 51 -8.14 -14.27 -6.36
N ASP A 52 -9.02 -15.20 -6.73
CA ASP A 52 -8.98 -15.86 -8.05
C ASP A 52 -9.12 -14.86 -9.21
N TYR A 53 -9.94 -13.83 -9.04
CA TYR A 53 -10.14 -12.79 -10.03
C TYR A 53 -8.90 -11.91 -10.19
N GLY A 54 -8.35 -11.39 -9.10
CA GLY A 54 -7.14 -10.55 -9.12
C GLY A 54 -5.94 -11.27 -9.71
N ARG A 55 -5.81 -12.57 -9.43
CA ARG A 55 -4.77 -13.42 -9.97
C ARG A 55 -4.90 -13.62 -11.49
N ALA A 56 -6.11 -13.95 -11.97
CA ALA A 56 -6.41 -14.09 -13.37
C ALA A 56 -6.18 -12.77 -14.12
N PHE A 57 -6.67 -11.66 -13.57
CA PHE A 57 -6.51 -10.33 -14.15
C PHE A 57 -5.04 -9.89 -14.20
N SER A 58 -4.26 -10.13 -13.14
CA SER A 58 -2.82 -9.86 -13.16
C SER A 58 -2.13 -10.59 -14.32
N ALA A 59 -2.52 -11.84 -14.59
CA ALA A 59 -1.95 -12.63 -15.66
C ALA A 59 -2.34 -12.14 -17.06
N THR A 60 -3.61 -11.73 -17.25
CA THR A 60 -4.18 -11.44 -18.56
C THR A 60 -4.13 -9.98 -18.97
N ALA A 61 -4.13 -9.03 -18.04
CA ALA A 61 -4.19 -7.59 -18.33
C ALA A 61 -2.93 -6.80 -17.90
N VAL A 62 -2.30 -7.20 -16.78
CA VAL A 62 -1.15 -6.48 -16.23
C VAL A 62 0.16 -7.02 -16.78
N SER A 63 0.36 -8.34 -16.74
CA SER A 63 1.64 -8.98 -17.11
C SER A 63 1.87 -9.03 -18.61
N SER A 64 3.15 -8.99 -19.00
CA SER A 64 3.61 -9.12 -20.37
C SER A 64 3.21 -10.48 -20.98
N ARG A 65 3.09 -10.54 -22.28
CA ARG A 65 2.97 -11.80 -23.05
C ARG A 65 4.30 -12.35 -23.54
N GLY A 66 5.41 -11.65 -23.32
CA GLY A 66 6.70 -11.97 -23.93
C GLY A 66 7.25 -13.39 -23.67
N PHE A 67 6.72 -14.07 -22.64
CA PHE A 67 7.07 -15.45 -22.31
C PHE A 67 5.99 -16.47 -22.68
N TYR A 68 4.91 -16.04 -23.33
CA TYR A 68 3.86 -16.91 -23.83
C TYR A 68 3.92 -16.97 -25.35
N ASN A 69 3.54 -18.12 -25.89
CA ASN A 69 3.32 -18.22 -27.34
C ASN A 69 2.16 -17.27 -27.73
N ASP A 70 2.32 -16.53 -28.81
CA ASP A 70 1.31 -15.56 -29.31
C ASP A 70 -0.06 -16.20 -29.56
N SER A 71 -0.10 -17.50 -29.90
CA SER A 71 -1.33 -18.27 -30.10
C SER A 71 -2.01 -18.73 -28.79
N LYS A 72 -1.37 -18.55 -27.62
CA LYS A 72 -1.95 -19.00 -26.34
C LYS A 72 -3.12 -18.09 -25.95
N PRO A 73 -4.37 -18.61 -25.82
CA PRO A 73 -5.53 -17.80 -25.48
C PRO A 73 -5.45 -17.29 -24.03
N GLU A 74 -6.07 -16.12 -23.78
CA GLU A 74 -6.08 -15.48 -22.46
C GLU A 74 -6.75 -16.36 -21.38
N GLU A 75 -7.74 -17.17 -21.77
CA GLU A 75 -8.41 -18.13 -20.88
C GLU A 75 -7.43 -19.13 -20.29
N LEU A 76 -6.53 -19.70 -21.09
CA LEU A 76 -5.51 -20.63 -20.62
C LEU A 76 -4.48 -19.93 -19.75
N ILE A 77 -4.10 -18.69 -20.07
CA ILE A 77 -3.20 -17.88 -19.22
C ILE A 77 -3.85 -17.62 -17.85
N SER A 78 -5.15 -17.29 -17.85
CA SER A 78 -5.94 -17.10 -16.64
C SER A 78 -6.00 -18.38 -15.79
N GLU A 79 -6.29 -19.52 -16.39
CA GLU A 79 -6.34 -20.81 -15.70
C GLU A 79 -5.00 -21.19 -15.06
N GLU A 80 -3.91 -21.01 -15.80
CA GLU A 80 -2.56 -21.30 -15.32
C GLU A 80 -2.01 -20.27 -14.32
N SER A 81 -2.76 -19.22 -13.99
CA SER A 81 -2.32 -18.19 -13.05
C SER A 81 -2.34 -18.64 -11.58
N GLY A 82 -2.77 -19.88 -11.28
CA GLY A 82 -2.83 -20.45 -9.93
C GLY A 82 -1.49 -20.76 -9.28
N PHE A 83 -1.53 -21.30 -8.07
CA PHE A 83 -0.37 -21.68 -7.29
C PHE A 83 0.54 -22.61 -8.09
N PHE A 84 1.85 -22.27 -8.21
CA PHE A 84 2.81 -22.92 -9.09
C PHE A 84 2.32 -23.08 -10.54
N PHE A 85 1.69 -22.06 -11.12
CA PHE A 85 1.18 -22.05 -12.49
C PHE A 85 0.15 -23.16 -12.79
N LYS A 86 -0.60 -23.59 -11.79
CA LYS A 86 -1.63 -24.62 -11.93
C LYS A 86 -3.00 -24.08 -11.62
N GLN A 87 -4.01 -24.56 -12.34
CA GLN A 87 -5.40 -24.25 -12.01
C GLN A 87 -5.74 -24.76 -10.60
N PRO A 88 -6.42 -23.98 -9.76
CA PRO A 88 -6.85 -24.42 -8.44
C PRO A 88 -7.87 -25.56 -8.56
N LYS A 89 -7.48 -26.79 -8.25
CA LYS A 89 -8.38 -27.96 -8.24
C LYS A 89 -9.37 -27.93 -7.08
N ASN A 90 -8.96 -27.37 -5.95
CA ASN A 90 -9.80 -27.26 -4.76
C ASN A 90 -10.53 -25.92 -4.76
N LYS A 91 -11.85 -25.94 -4.60
CA LYS A 91 -12.67 -24.73 -4.57
C LYS A 91 -12.58 -23.94 -3.25
N HIS A 92 -12.12 -24.59 -2.17
CA HIS A 92 -12.12 -24.01 -0.83
C HIS A 92 -10.77 -23.42 -0.41
N PHE A 93 -9.66 -23.99 -0.84
CA PHE A 93 -8.33 -23.59 -0.37
C PHE A 93 -7.50 -22.90 -1.44
N ARG A 94 -6.84 -21.80 -1.07
CA ARG A 94 -5.94 -21.02 -1.93
C ARG A 94 -4.60 -20.82 -1.22
N PRO A 95 -3.65 -21.73 -1.40
CA PRO A 95 -2.28 -21.49 -0.97
C PRO A 95 -1.62 -20.41 -1.83
N GLN A 96 -0.77 -19.61 -1.22
CA GLN A 96 0.06 -18.62 -1.89
C GLN A 96 1.42 -18.54 -1.19
N ALA A 97 2.47 -18.22 -1.95
CA ALA A 97 3.77 -17.90 -1.40
C ALA A 97 4.27 -16.62 -2.04
N SER A 98 4.97 -15.78 -1.29
CA SER A 98 5.59 -14.59 -1.83
C SER A 98 6.99 -14.37 -1.30
N TYR A 99 7.84 -13.80 -2.13
CA TYR A 99 9.18 -13.37 -1.78
C TYR A 99 9.45 -11.99 -2.32
N ARG A 100 10.03 -11.11 -1.50
CA ARG A 100 10.48 -9.79 -1.92
C ARG A 100 11.88 -9.53 -1.39
N GLY A 101 12.76 -9.13 -2.29
CA GLY A 101 14.13 -8.73 -1.98
C GLY A 101 14.53 -7.51 -2.80
N MET A 102 15.53 -6.78 -2.30
CA MET A 102 16.00 -5.55 -2.92
C MET A 102 17.52 -5.40 -2.77
N VAL A 103 18.17 -4.90 -3.82
CA VAL A 103 19.49 -4.31 -3.75
C VAL A 103 19.33 -2.81 -3.64
N LEU A 104 19.95 -2.20 -2.64
CA LEU A 104 19.93 -0.77 -2.39
C LEU A 104 21.33 -0.23 -2.50
N LYS A 105 21.58 0.68 -3.44
CA LYS A 105 22.78 1.52 -3.51
C LYS A 105 22.47 2.89 -2.95
N ARG A 106 23.05 3.21 -1.80
CA ARG A 106 22.93 4.53 -1.16
C ARG A 106 24.01 5.48 -1.65
N ASN A 107 23.70 6.77 -1.71
CA ASN A 107 24.59 7.79 -2.26
C ASN A 107 25.08 7.42 -3.67
N PHE A 108 24.20 6.95 -4.52
CA PHE A 108 24.49 6.44 -5.85
C PHE A 108 25.26 7.47 -6.70
N GLY A 109 26.43 7.06 -7.16
CA GLY A 109 27.34 7.94 -7.94
C GLY A 109 28.14 8.95 -7.13
N GLU A 110 28.11 8.91 -5.78
CA GLU A 110 28.79 9.85 -4.90
C GLU A 110 29.86 9.18 -4.02
N VAL A 111 30.70 10.02 -3.40
CA VAL A 111 31.67 9.54 -2.41
C VAL A 111 30.93 8.96 -1.21
N GLY A 112 31.28 7.73 -0.82
CA GLY A 112 30.60 7.01 0.24
C GLY A 112 29.39 6.17 -0.22
N GLU A 113 29.33 5.83 -1.51
CA GLU A 113 28.36 4.85 -2.02
C GLU A 113 28.49 3.53 -1.24
N THR A 114 27.35 3.02 -0.77
CA THR A 114 27.24 1.70 -0.14
C THR A 114 26.21 0.86 -0.85
N THR A 115 26.43 -0.46 -0.87
CA THR A 115 25.48 -1.42 -1.46
C THR A 115 25.01 -2.38 -0.38
N ASP A 116 23.69 -2.41 -0.16
CA ASP A 116 23.02 -3.29 0.80
C ASP A 116 22.11 -4.26 0.05
N TYR A 117 22.14 -5.52 0.44
CA TYR A 117 21.11 -6.50 0.05
C TYR A 117 20.06 -6.59 1.15
N ILE A 118 18.82 -6.24 0.81
CA ILE A 118 17.71 -6.20 1.76
C ILE A 118 16.75 -7.34 1.48
N HIS A 119 16.67 -8.30 2.39
CA HIS A 119 15.56 -9.23 2.45
C HIS A 119 14.36 -8.48 3.05
N MET A 120 13.28 -8.35 2.28
CA MET A 120 12.09 -7.62 2.72
C MET A 120 11.05 -8.56 3.33
N GLN A 121 10.74 -9.69 2.66
CA GLN A 121 9.80 -10.69 3.16
C GLN A 121 9.93 -12.01 2.41
N ALA A 122 9.57 -13.09 3.10
CA ALA A 122 9.26 -14.39 2.51
C ALA A 122 8.03 -14.93 3.26
N ASP A 123 6.90 -15.00 2.60
CA ASP A 123 5.60 -15.31 3.20
C ASP A 123 4.98 -16.56 2.58
N LEU A 124 4.35 -17.37 3.41
CA LEU A 124 3.47 -18.47 3.02
C LEU A 124 2.06 -18.16 3.54
N SER A 125 1.08 -18.17 2.65
CA SER A 125 -0.31 -17.83 2.97
C SER A 125 -1.23 -18.98 2.60
N LEU A 126 -2.30 -19.12 3.38
CA LEU A 126 -3.41 -20.01 3.08
C LEU A 126 -4.73 -19.26 3.30
N VAL A 127 -5.57 -19.26 2.28
CA VAL A 127 -6.94 -18.79 2.40
C VAL A 127 -7.87 -19.98 2.29
N ALA A 128 -8.81 -20.08 3.24
CA ALA A 128 -9.94 -20.99 3.19
C ALA A 128 -11.23 -20.19 2.99
N LYS A 129 -12.09 -20.64 2.06
CA LYS A 129 -13.32 -19.95 1.68
C LYS A 129 -14.49 -20.94 1.58
N PHE A 130 -15.64 -20.55 2.12
CA PHE A 130 -16.81 -21.42 2.24
C PHE A 130 -18.12 -20.64 2.00
N GLY A 131 -19.15 -21.40 1.67
CA GLY A 131 -20.49 -20.86 1.38
C GLY A 131 -20.60 -20.31 -0.04
N GLU A 132 -21.81 -19.96 -0.42
CA GLU A 132 -22.10 -19.34 -1.70
C GLU A 132 -21.42 -17.95 -1.77
N ASN A 133 -20.80 -17.64 -2.90
CA ASN A 133 -20.09 -16.37 -3.13
C ASN A 133 -19.01 -16.07 -2.08
N ASP A 134 -18.35 -17.12 -1.55
CA ASP A 134 -17.28 -17.00 -0.57
C ASP A 134 -17.70 -16.20 0.69
N LYS A 135 -18.90 -16.48 1.22
CA LYS A 135 -19.47 -15.79 2.40
C LYS A 135 -18.57 -15.85 3.63
N PHE A 136 -17.87 -16.97 3.82
CA PHE A 136 -16.94 -17.16 4.93
C PHE A 136 -15.51 -17.27 4.38
N ILE A 137 -14.61 -16.48 4.93
CA ILE A 137 -13.21 -16.47 4.56
C ILE A 137 -12.38 -16.59 5.83
N SER A 138 -11.33 -17.39 5.78
CA SER A 138 -10.25 -17.39 6.76
C SER A 138 -8.92 -17.25 6.02
N SER A 139 -8.11 -16.32 6.42
CA SER A 139 -6.77 -16.08 5.86
C SER A 139 -5.72 -16.18 6.95
N ALA A 140 -4.61 -16.83 6.66
CA ALA A 140 -3.44 -16.85 7.53
C ALA A 140 -2.18 -16.73 6.67
N THR A 141 -1.29 -15.81 7.06
CA THR A 141 0.02 -15.61 6.45
C THR A 141 1.09 -15.70 7.51
N PHE A 142 2.02 -16.62 7.30
CA PHE A 142 3.19 -16.81 8.13
C PHE A 142 4.44 -16.47 7.30
N GLY A 143 5.33 -15.66 7.84
CA GLY A 143 6.48 -15.19 7.09
C GLY A 143 7.73 -14.92 7.91
N TYR A 144 8.84 -14.82 7.18
CA TYR A 144 10.12 -14.36 7.66
C TYR A 144 10.36 -12.94 7.16
N ALA A 145 10.39 -11.98 8.07
CA ALA A 145 10.47 -10.55 7.72
C ALA A 145 11.19 -9.77 8.81
N PRO A 146 11.68 -8.55 8.50
CA PRO A 146 12.17 -7.63 9.51
C PRO A 146 11.10 -7.36 10.58
N VAL A 147 11.54 -7.31 11.84
CA VAL A 147 10.68 -6.92 12.96
C VAL A 147 10.45 -5.41 12.87
N PRO A 148 9.20 -4.94 12.93
CA PRO A 148 8.90 -3.52 12.94
C PRO A 148 9.64 -2.79 14.08
N ARG A 149 10.08 -1.57 13.82
CA ARG A 149 10.72 -0.75 14.84
C ARG A 149 9.83 -0.49 16.06
N SER A 150 8.52 -0.40 15.83
CA SER A 150 7.50 -0.28 16.88
C SER A 150 7.46 -1.50 17.83
N LEU A 151 7.96 -2.66 17.38
CA LEU A 151 8.04 -3.89 18.17
C LEU A 151 9.42 -4.12 18.79
N GLN A 152 10.44 -3.39 18.33
CA GLN A 152 11.79 -3.45 18.88
C GLN A 152 11.86 -2.47 20.06
N GLY A 153 11.97 -2.97 21.27
CA GLY A 153 12.04 -2.15 22.49
C GLY A 153 13.25 -1.21 22.59
N THR A 154 14.24 -1.35 21.70
CA THR A 154 15.42 -0.48 21.57
C THR A 154 15.72 -0.22 20.10
N PRO A 155 16.29 0.95 19.73
CA PRO A 155 16.80 1.19 18.39
C PRO A 155 17.95 0.23 18.11
N ALA A 156 17.67 -0.92 17.51
CA ALA A 156 18.72 -1.83 17.05
C ALA A 156 19.43 -1.21 15.86
N ALA A 157 20.76 -1.30 15.83
CA ALA A 157 21.58 -0.85 14.70
C ALA A 157 21.31 -1.71 13.44
N GLU A 158 20.86 -2.95 13.61
CA GLU A 158 20.50 -3.88 12.55
C GLU A 158 19.01 -4.25 12.64
N SER A 159 18.38 -4.49 11.48
CA SER A 159 17.00 -4.98 11.44
C SER A 159 16.97 -6.43 11.90
N VAL A 160 16.39 -6.70 13.04
CA VAL A 160 16.09 -8.06 13.52
C VAL A 160 15.06 -8.67 12.56
N LYS A 161 15.25 -9.91 12.16
CA LYS A 161 14.32 -10.68 11.32
C LYS A 161 13.86 -11.90 12.09
N GLU A 162 12.58 -12.20 11.99
CA GLU A 162 12.01 -13.36 12.67
C GLU A 162 10.87 -13.99 11.87
N TYR A 163 10.56 -15.23 12.22
CA TYR A 163 9.34 -15.90 11.78
C TYR A 163 8.16 -15.43 12.60
N ARG A 164 7.10 -14.97 11.92
CA ARG A 164 5.90 -14.47 12.60
C ARG A 164 4.65 -14.59 11.75
N SER A 165 3.50 -14.54 12.39
CA SER A 165 2.25 -14.30 11.69
C SER A 165 2.23 -12.87 11.18
N ARG A 166 2.04 -12.71 9.89
CA ARG A 166 1.96 -11.41 9.21
C ARG A 166 0.53 -10.91 9.13
N GLU A 167 -0.41 -11.81 8.92
CA GLU A 167 -1.84 -11.56 8.85
C GLU A 167 -2.58 -12.85 9.20
N HIS A 168 -3.62 -12.77 10.01
CA HIS A 168 -4.56 -13.85 10.18
C HIS A 168 -5.91 -13.29 10.62
N TYR A 169 -6.96 -13.66 9.88
CA TYR A 169 -8.30 -13.18 10.16
C TYR A 169 -9.37 -14.16 9.68
N VAL A 170 -10.57 -13.97 10.20
CA VAL A 170 -11.80 -14.55 9.68
C VAL A 170 -12.69 -13.42 9.17
N GLY A 171 -13.40 -13.67 8.08
CA GLY A 171 -14.32 -12.73 7.46
C GLY A 171 -15.68 -13.38 7.19
N TYR A 172 -16.72 -12.59 7.39
CA TYR A 172 -18.07 -12.94 7.01
C TYR A 172 -18.66 -11.87 6.09
N ARG A 173 -19.12 -12.27 4.92
CA ARG A 173 -19.71 -11.42 3.87
C ARG A 173 -21.17 -11.78 3.67
N PRO A 174 -22.11 -11.16 4.42
CA PRO A 174 -23.54 -11.45 4.28
C PRO A 174 -24.08 -11.08 2.89
N SER A 175 -23.47 -10.12 2.22
CA SER A 175 -23.80 -9.68 0.86
C SER A 175 -22.54 -9.27 0.08
N SER A 176 -22.70 -8.93 -1.19
CA SER A 176 -21.62 -8.37 -2.02
C SER A 176 -21.12 -7.01 -1.52
N SER A 177 -21.93 -6.28 -0.75
CA SER A 177 -21.63 -4.93 -0.28
C SER A 177 -21.09 -4.90 1.16
N TRP A 178 -21.41 -5.87 2.00
CA TRP A 178 -21.05 -5.84 3.40
C TRP A 178 -20.06 -6.95 3.76
N GLY A 179 -19.10 -6.62 4.60
CA GLY A 179 -18.18 -7.58 5.19
C GLY A 179 -17.80 -7.19 6.63
N VAL A 180 -17.68 -8.20 7.48
CA VAL A 180 -17.14 -8.08 8.83
C VAL A 180 -15.95 -9.00 8.95
N TYR A 181 -14.85 -8.49 9.49
CA TYR A 181 -13.59 -9.21 9.61
C TYR A 181 -13.05 -9.09 11.02
N ALA A 182 -12.42 -10.12 11.53
CA ALA A 182 -11.79 -10.10 12.86
C ALA A 182 -10.48 -10.88 12.84
N GLY A 183 -9.44 -10.31 13.43
CA GLY A 183 -8.11 -10.92 13.51
C GLY A 183 -6.98 -9.91 13.49
N LEU A 184 -5.79 -10.35 13.10
CA LEU A 184 -4.62 -9.51 12.86
C LEU A 184 -4.66 -9.00 11.43
N MET A 185 -4.93 -7.73 11.27
CA MET A 185 -5.08 -7.06 9.97
C MET A 185 -4.43 -5.68 9.99
N ASP A 186 -4.29 -5.10 8.82
CA ASP A 186 -3.89 -3.71 8.68
C ASP A 186 -4.95 -2.75 9.21
N LYS A 187 -4.49 -1.63 9.76
CA LYS A 187 -5.36 -0.52 10.14
C LYS A 187 -5.96 0.13 8.91
N THR A 188 -7.23 0.48 8.98
CA THR A 188 -8.00 1.10 7.88
C THR A 188 -7.71 2.60 7.80
N TYR A 189 -6.69 2.99 7.03
CA TYR A 189 -6.28 4.39 6.93
C TYR A 189 -5.54 4.68 5.61
N GLY A 190 -5.86 5.80 4.95
CA GLY A 190 -5.17 6.32 3.78
C GLY A 190 -5.25 5.43 2.53
N ILE A 191 -4.52 5.82 1.51
CA ILE A 191 -4.32 4.99 0.31
C ILE A 191 -3.31 3.88 0.63
N ARG A 192 -3.68 2.66 0.33
CA ARG A 192 -2.78 1.51 0.43
C ARG A 192 -1.83 1.50 -0.76
N ILE A 193 -0.59 1.92 -0.54
CA ILE A 193 0.48 1.86 -1.55
C ILE A 193 1.49 0.78 -1.18
N ALA A 194 2.20 0.24 -2.19
CA ALA A 194 3.17 -0.83 -2.00
C ALA A 194 4.46 -0.34 -1.27
N GLU A 195 4.75 0.95 -1.35
CA GLU A 195 5.92 1.59 -0.76
C GLU A 195 5.74 1.78 0.76
N HIS A 196 6.07 0.76 1.54
CA HIS A 196 5.94 0.77 3.01
C HIS A 196 6.82 1.81 3.71
N ILE A 197 7.86 2.32 3.05
CA ILE A 197 8.74 3.39 3.55
C ILE A 197 8.21 4.79 3.24
N SER A 198 7.11 4.94 2.50
CA SER A 198 6.50 6.23 2.18
C SER A 198 6.11 7.00 3.43
N TYR A 199 6.22 8.33 3.37
CA TYR A 199 5.78 9.19 4.49
C TYR A 199 4.28 9.05 4.77
N ALA A 200 3.46 8.75 3.77
CA ALA A 200 2.04 8.46 3.96
C ALA A 200 1.79 7.16 4.75
N ARG A 201 2.78 6.28 4.87
CA ARG A 201 2.70 5.02 5.61
C ARG A 201 3.43 5.10 6.96
N THR A 202 4.64 5.66 6.95
CA THR A 202 5.51 5.68 8.14
C THR A 202 5.11 6.75 9.15
N THR A 203 4.58 7.91 8.70
CA THR A 203 4.19 9.00 9.60
C THR A 203 3.00 8.63 10.48
N PRO A 204 1.88 8.10 9.95
CA PRO A 204 0.74 7.62 10.74
C PRO A 204 0.94 6.23 11.37
N GLN A 205 2.07 5.55 11.15
CA GLN A 205 2.33 4.19 11.64
C GLN A 205 1.30 3.16 11.12
N VAL A 206 1.15 3.12 9.81
CA VAL A 206 0.26 2.20 9.09
C VAL A 206 1.02 1.45 8.00
N THR A 207 2.28 1.09 8.25
CA THR A 207 3.07 0.25 7.36
C THR A 207 2.54 -1.19 7.34
N MET A 208 3.05 -2.01 6.43
CA MET A 208 2.64 -3.42 6.35
C MET A 208 3.10 -4.27 7.56
N ASP A 209 3.81 -3.67 8.50
CA ASP A 209 4.30 -4.28 9.72
C ASP A 209 3.60 -3.76 10.99
N ASP A 210 2.66 -2.82 10.84
CA ASP A 210 1.90 -2.20 11.94
C ASP A 210 0.50 -2.81 12.09
N GLN A 211 0.31 -4.10 11.73
CA GLN A 211 -0.95 -4.80 11.88
C GLN A 211 -1.38 -4.86 13.35
N SER A 212 -2.68 -4.80 13.54
CA SER A 212 -3.33 -4.86 14.84
C SER A 212 -4.42 -5.91 14.88
N HIS A 213 -4.59 -6.58 16.01
CA HIS A 213 -5.75 -7.43 16.26
C HIS A 213 -6.96 -6.54 16.51
N GLY A 214 -8.04 -6.83 15.82
CA GLY A 214 -9.26 -6.04 15.91
C GLY A 214 -10.41 -6.62 15.10
N ALA A 215 -11.43 -5.79 14.96
CA ALA A 215 -12.58 -6.06 14.11
C ALA A 215 -12.77 -4.91 13.11
N THR A 216 -13.15 -5.27 11.90
CA THR A 216 -13.33 -4.34 10.79
C THR A 216 -14.69 -4.53 10.16
N LEU A 217 -15.45 -3.46 10.02
CA LEU A 217 -16.68 -3.39 9.23
C LEU A 217 -16.33 -2.74 7.89
N HIS A 218 -16.69 -3.38 6.80
CA HIS A 218 -16.48 -2.89 5.45
C HIS A 218 -17.78 -2.82 4.69
N TYR A 219 -17.98 -1.71 4.00
CA TYR A 219 -19.08 -1.51 3.07
C TYR A 219 -18.56 -1.03 1.72
N ASN A 220 -19.05 -1.62 0.63
CA ASN A 220 -18.69 -1.26 -0.73
C ASN A 220 -19.88 -1.32 -1.67
N ASN A 221 -20.05 -0.27 -2.46
CA ASN A 221 -20.96 -0.24 -3.61
C ASN A 221 -20.30 0.57 -4.76
N PRO A 222 -20.91 0.67 -5.96
CA PRO A 222 -20.33 1.42 -7.06
C PRO A 222 -20.04 2.89 -6.75
N ASN A 223 -20.81 3.51 -5.87
CA ASN A 223 -20.72 4.94 -5.58
C ASN A 223 -19.76 5.26 -4.43
N PHE A 224 -19.65 4.40 -3.43
CA PHE A 224 -18.76 4.64 -2.30
C PHE A 224 -18.28 3.36 -1.62
N GLU A 225 -17.16 3.50 -0.93
CA GLU A 225 -16.58 2.47 -0.08
C GLU A 225 -16.26 3.08 1.29
N ALA A 226 -16.54 2.34 2.35
CA ALA A 226 -16.27 2.74 3.71
C ALA A 226 -15.73 1.58 4.53
N GLY A 227 -14.80 1.88 5.41
CA GLY A 227 -14.25 0.94 6.38
C GLY A 227 -14.15 1.56 7.76
N LEU A 228 -14.54 0.80 8.77
CA LEU A 228 -14.32 1.12 10.18
C LEU A 228 -13.59 -0.03 10.84
N ASN A 229 -12.54 0.28 11.58
CA ASN A 229 -11.71 -0.69 12.27
C ASN A 229 -11.54 -0.28 13.73
N VAL A 230 -11.81 -1.19 14.65
CA VAL A 230 -11.50 -1.07 16.07
C VAL A 230 -10.45 -2.11 16.42
N PHE A 231 -9.41 -1.73 17.18
CA PHE A 231 -8.29 -2.62 17.42
C PHE A 231 -7.68 -2.46 18.81
N VAL A 232 -7.01 -3.50 19.26
CA VAL A 232 -6.37 -3.60 20.58
C VAL A 232 -4.85 -3.72 20.51
N GLY A 233 -4.27 -3.45 19.34
CA GLY A 233 -2.85 -3.60 19.07
C GLY A 233 -2.46 -5.03 18.70
N ASN A 234 -1.17 -5.24 18.45
CA ASN A 234 -0.67 -6.57 18.15
C ASN A 234 -0.51 -7.36 19.48
N LEU A 235 -1.20 -8.48 19.60
CA LEU A 235 -1.20 -9.30 20.82
C LEU A 235 0.15 -9.98 21.13
N THR A 236 1.08 -9.99 20.17
CA THR A 236 2.45 -10.47 20.41
C THR A 236 3.33 -9.43 21.10
N GLN A 237 2.89 -8.16 21.18
CA GLN A 237 3.59 -7.10 21.91
C GLN A 237 3.24 -7.11 23.40
N ASP A 238 4.11 -6.50 24.20
CA ASP A 238 3.80 -6.18 25.59
C ASP A 238 2.56 -5.29 25.69
N THR A 239 1.74 -5.52 26.70
CA THR A 239 0.42 -4.87 26.83
C THR A 239 0.48 -3.35 26.87
N ASN A 240 1.54 -2.78 27.49
CA ASN A 240 1.78 -1.35 27.60
C ASN A 240 2.24 -0.70 26.27
N LEU A 241 2.77 -1.48 25.33
CA LEU A 241 3.20 -1.02 24.01
C LEU A 241 2.10 -1.11 22.94
N ARG A 242 1.02 -1.85 23.18
CA ARG A 242 -0.06 -2.08 22.23
C ARG A 242 -0.83 -0.80 21.95
N MET A 243 -0.77 -0.33 20.71
CA MET A 243 -1.60 0.78 20.25
C MET A 243 -3.05 0.32 20.09
N LYS A 244 -3.93 0.81 20.97
CA LYS A 244 -5.37 0.50 20.99
C LYS A 244 -6.13 1.69 20.44
N GLY A 245 -7.15 1.46 19.64
CA GLY A 245 -7.89 2.55 19.05
C GLY A 245 -8.85 2.16 17.97
N PHE A 246 -9.11 3.12 17.10
CA PHE A 246 -9.98 2.96 15.96
C PHE A 246 -9.46 3.74 14.76
N ALA A 247 -9.81 3.28 13.57
CA ALA A 247 -9.51 3.94 12.33
C ALA A 247 -10.69 3.81 11.35
N GLY A 248 -10.75 4.70 10.39
CA GLY A 248 -11.77 4.63 9.35
C GLY A 248 -11.35 5.34 8.08
N THR A 249 -11.89 4.87 6.98
CA THR A 249 -11.78 5.49 5.68
C THR A 249 -13.14 5.55 5.01
N PHE A 250 -13.37 6.61 4.25
CA PHE A 250 -14.53 6.79 3.41
C PHE A 250 -14.09 7.31 2.05
N GLU A 251 -14.56 6.70 0.98
CA GLU A 251 -14.28 7.11 -0.40
C GLU A 251 -15.57 7.21 -1.19
N TYR A 252 -15.70 8.29 -1.94
CA TYR A 252 -16.79 8.52 -2.88
C TYR A 252 -16.29 8.44 -4.33
N THR A 253 -17.02 7.72 -5.18
CA THR A 253 -16.69 7.55 -6.59
C THR A 253 -17.15 8.77 -7.38
N LEU A 254 -16.21 9.45 -8.00
CA LEU A 254 -16.45 10.55 -8.94
C LEU A 254 -16.16 10.05 -10.35
N LEU A 255 -17.07 10.30 -11.30
CA LEU A 255 -16.84 10.01 -12.72
C LEU A 255 -16.36 8.56 -12.99
N GLU A 256 -17.00 7.58 -12.38
CA GLU A 256 -16.76 6.12 -12.51
C GLU A 256 -15.35 5.63 -12.10
N LYS A 257 -14.29 6.38 -12.41
CA LYS A 257 -12.88 5.97 -12.23
C LYS A 257 -12.17 6.68 -11.10
N ASN A 258 -12.70 7.76 -10.62
CA ASN A 258 -12.02 8.62 -9.67
C ASN A 258 -12.66 8.47 -8.30
N ARG A 259 -11.86 8.33 -7.27
CA ARG A 259 -12.32 8.35 -5.89
C ARG A 259 -11.69 9.49 -5.12
N LEU A 260 -12.56 10.23 -4.43
CA LEU A 260 -12.18 11.18 -3.41
C LEU A 260 -12.43 10.53 -2.05
N GLY A 261 -11.45 10.56 -1.17
CA GLY A 261 -11.55 9.91 0.12
C GLY A 261 -11.00 10.74 1.27
N MET A 262 -11.42 10.34 2.46
CA MET A 262 -10.90 10.84 3.73
C MET A 262 -10.66 9.67 4.67
N SER A 263 -9.68 9.85 5.56
CA SER A 263 -9.35 8.86 6.58
C SER A 263 -9.08 9.52 7.91
N PHE A 264 -9.37 8.81 8.98
CA PHE A 264 -9.07 9.22 10.34
C PHE A 264 -8.60 8.01 11.15
N MET A 265 -7.76 8.27 12.15
CA MET A 265 -7.30 7.27 13.10
C MET A 265 -7.01 7.94 14.44
N SER A 266 -7.36 7.26 15.51
CA SER A 266 -6.97 7.64 16.87
C SER A 266 -6.57 6.38 17.64
N GLU A 267 -5.37 6.38 18.15
CA GLU A 267 -4.84 5.24 18.88
C GLU A 267 -3.92 5.69 20.03
N SER A 268 -3.81 4.86 21.04
CA SER A 268 -2.93 5.14 22.18
C SER A 268 -2.42 3.87 22.84
N ASN A 269 -1.28 4.01 23.50
CA ASN A 269 -0.73 3.06 24.48
C ASN A 269 -0.32 3.80 25.75
N ASP A 270 0.45 3.18 26.63
CA ASP A 270 0.86 3.81 27.89
C ASP A 270 1.86 4.97 27.69
N PHE A 271 2.51 5.05 26.52
CA PHE A 271 3.57 6.02 26.24
C PHE A 271 3.20 7.09 25.21
N LEU A 272 2.24 6.82 24.34
CA LEU A 272 1.94 7.67 23.18
C LEU A 272 0.44 7.70 22.88
N GLU A 273 -0.07 8.90 22.58
CA GLU A 273 -1.33 9.11 21.87
C GLU A 273 -1.00 9.56 20.45
N LEU A 274 -1.68 8.97 19.47
CA LEU A 274 -1.54 9.31 18.04
C LEU A 274 -2.91 9.55 17.45
N THR A 275 -3.08 10.69 16.79
CA THR A 275 -4.26 11.01 15.98
C THR A 275 -3.83 11.38 14.57
N ALA A 276 -4.44 10.78 13.58
CA ALA A 276 -4.12 11.00 12.18
C ALA A 276 -5.38 11.30 11.35
N GLN A 277 -5.24 12.20 10.37
CA GLN A 277 -6.27 12.56 9.41
C GLN A 277 -5.64 12.69 8.04
N ALA A 278 -6.33 12.22 7.00
CA ALA A 278 -5.90 12.36 5.62
C ALA A 278 -7.05 12.64 4.67
N LEU A 279 -6.73 13.33 3.58
CA LEU A 279 -7.56 13.45 2.39
C LEU A 279 -6.79 12.82 1.23
N HIS A 280 -7.50 12.10 0.37
CA HIS A 280 -6.85 11.44 -0.74
C HIS A 280 -7.73 11.36 -1.99
N ILE A 281 -7.05 11.24 -3.13
CA ILE A 281 -7.66 11.06 -4.44
C ILE A 281 -6.97 9.88 -5.13
N ARG A 282 -7.76 9.01 -5.73
CA ARG A 282 -7.33 7.98 -6.66
C ARG A 282 -8.01 8.21 -8.00
N ALA A 283 -7.25 8.36 -9.06
CA ALA A 283 -7.78 8.61 -10.40
C ALA A 283 -7.28 7.58 -11.40
N GLY A 284 -8.22 6.91 -12.05
CA GLY A 284 -7.93 6.06 -13.21
C GLY A 284 -7.82 6.89 -14.48
N LEU A 285 -6.73 6.74 -15.18
CA LEU A 285 -6.52 7.28 -16.53
C LEU A 285 -6.78 6.18 -17.56
N ASP A 286 -6.84 6.56 -18.84
CA ASP A 286 -7.04 5.59 -19.89
C ASP A 286 -5.87 4.63 -20.05
N HIS A 287 -6.13 3.50 -20.67
CA HIS A 287 -5.14 2.47 -21.02
C HIS A 287 -4.40 1.81 -19.84
N GLY A 288 -4.94 1.86 -18.62
CA GLY A 288 -4.34 1.21 -17.45
C GLY A 288 -3.33 2.10 -16.70
N SER A 289 -3.37 3.40 -16.90
CA SER A 289 -2.60 4.39 -16.15
C SER A 289 -3.40 4.94 -14.98
N SER A 290 -2.73 5.46 -13.95
CA SER A 290 -3.40 6.00 -12.76
C SER A 290 -2.60 7.09 -12.06
N LEU A 291 -3.31 7.89 -11.26
CA LEU A 291 -2.76 8.88 -10.36
C LEU A 291 -3.29 8.64 -8.95
N MET A 292 -2.45 8.87 -7.96
CA MET A 292 -2.81 8.87 -6.54
C MET A 292 -2.22 10.07 -5.85
N PHE A 293 -3.00 10.67 -4.97
CA PHE A 293 -2.56 11.79 -4.15
C PHE A 293 -3.14 11.66 -2.75
N GLU A 294 -2.32 11.86 -1.74
CA GLU A 294 -2.73 11.87 -0.33
C GLU A 294 -2.00 12.98 0.41
N VAL A 295 -2.74 13.69 1.26
CA VAL A 295 -2.19 14.64 2.23
C VAL A 295 -2.71 14.30 3.60
N GLY A 296 -1.86 14.40 4.61
CA GLY A 296 -2.27 14.09 5.97
C GLY A 296 -1.57 14.90 7.04
N LYS A 297 -2.22 14.90 8.20
CA LYS A 297 -1.75 15.48 9.45
C LYS A 297 -1.74 14.40 10.52
N VAL A 298 -0.65 14.30 11.26
CA VAL A 298 -0.50 13.37 12.38
C VAL A 298 -0.09 14.17 13.61
N MET A 299 -0.83 13.98 14.71
CA MET A 299 -0.50 14.53 16.03
C MET A 299 -0.03 13.40 16.92
N LYS A 300 1.15 13.53 17.48
CA LYS A 300 1.77 12.60 18.41
C LYS A 300 1.98 13.29 19.75
N LYS A 301 1.39 12.73 20.78
CA LYS A 301 1.48 13.27 22.16
C LYS A 301 2.11 12.21 23.06
N PRO A 302 3.43 12.29 23.30
CA PRO A 302 4.08 11.45 24.28
C PRO A 302 3.49 11.70 25.67
N LYS A 303 3.19 10.64 26.43
CA LYS A 303 2.56 10.75 27.76
C LYS A 303 3.56 11.04 28.86
N LEU A 304 4.84 10.73 28.66
CA LEU A 304 5.90 10.91 29.63
C LEU A 304 6.57 12.29 29.58
N ILE A 305 6.38 13.02 28.46
CA ILE A 305 6.95 14.36 28.29
C ILE A 305 5.88 15.28 27.66
N SER A 306 5.85 16.53 28.09
CA SER A 306 4.84 17.52 27.62
C SER A 306 5.15 18.11 26.25
N ALA A 307 5.63 17.31 25.30
CA ALA A 307 6.01 17.75 23.97
C ALA A 307 5.07 17.15 22.90
N GLU A 308 4.00 17.86 22.58
CA GLU A 308 3.16 17.50 21.44
C GLU A 308 3.92 17.74 20.13
N LYS A 309 3.82 16.80 19.20
CA LYS A 309 4.45 16.84 17.90
C LYS A 309 3.40 16.73 16.81
N THR A 310 3.31 17.74 15.96
CA THR A 310 2.46 17.72 14.77
C THR A 310 3.32 17.49 13.54
N GLU A 311 2.94 16.53 12.73
CA GLU A 311 3.63 16.15 11.49
C GLU A 311 2.67 16.26 10.30
N TYR A 312 3.15 16.73 9.17
CA TYR A 312 2.43 16.81 7.92
C TYR A 312 3.15 15.97 6.87
N TYR A 313 2.38 15.33 6.02
CA TYR A 313 2.90 14.62 4.86
C TYR A 313 2.03 14.85 3.64
N ALA A 314 2.64 14.70 2.46
CA ALA A 314 1.95 14.57 1.20
C ALA A 314 2.63 13.47 0.39
N ASN A 315 1.85 12.74 -0.40
CA ASN A 315 2.33 11.72 -1.32
C ASN A 315 1.58 11.87 -2.64
N PHE A 316 2.34 11.94 -3.73
CA PHE A 316 1.83 11.88 -5.09
C PHE A 316 2.52 10.73 -5.81
N GLN A 317 1.74 9.91 -6.50
CA GLN A 317 2.26 8.86 -7.38
C GLN A 317 1.48 8.85 -8.69
N ASN A 318 2.19 8.70 -9.80
CA ASN A 318 1.57 8.27 -11.05
C ASN A 318 2.11 6.91 -11.47
N HIS A 319 1.26 6.15 -12.15
CA HIS A 319 1.60 4.89 -12.79
C HIS A 319 1.15 4.98 -14.23
N ILE A 320 2.09 5.11 -15.16
CA ILE A 320 1.81 5.26 -16.58
C ILE A 320 2.14 3.93 -17.26
N LYS A 321 1.13 3.30 -17.85
CA LYS A 321 1.31 2.07 -18.63
C LYS A 321 1.97 2.42 -19.96
N ALA A 322 3.24 2.09 -20.11
CA ALA A 322 3.98 2.29 -21.34
C ALA A 322 3.60 1.22 -22.40
N THR A 323 3.49 -0.02 -21.96
CA THR A 323 2.99 -1.15 -22.73
C THR A 323 2.49 -2.23 -21.79
N ARG A 324 1.90 -3.31 -22.27
CA ARG A 324 1.48 -4.43 -21.43
C ARG A 324 2.71 -5.01 -20.71
N GLY A 325 2.66 -5.06 -19.41
CA GLY A 325 3.74 -5.53 -18.54
C GLY A 325 4.73 -4.45 -18.10
N VAL A 326 4.79 -3.27 -18.72
CA VAL A 326 5.75 -2.22 -18.38
C VAL A 326 5.04 -0.94 -17.95
N TYR A 327 5.38 -0.47 -16.76
CA TYR A 327 4.85 0.76 -16.17
C TYR A 327 5.98 1.71 -15.78
N LEU A 328 5.78 2.98 -16.05
CA LEU A 328 6.63 4.07 -15.58
C LEU A 328 5.94 4.71 -14.38
N LEU A 329 6.65 4.79 -13.27
CA LEU A 329 6.16 5.36 -12.04
C LEU A 329 6.97 6.61 -11.74
N ASN A 330 6.30 7.64 -11.21
CA ASN A 330 6.97 8.75 -10.56
C ASN A 330 6.30 8.98 -9.22
N SER A 331 7.11 9.22 -8.21
CA SER A 331 6.63 9.57 -6.88
C SER A 331 7.22 10.91 -6.44
N VAL A 332 6.41 11.68 -5.72
CA VAL A 332 6.85 12.88 -5.00
C VAL A 332 6.24 12.82 -3.61
N GLU A 333 7.09 12.88 -2.62
CA GLU A 333 6.69 12.84 -1.22
C GLU A 333 7.22 14.06 -0.47
N TYR A 334 6.42 14.55 0.44
CA TYR A 334 6.75 15.66 1.32
C TYR A 334 6.51 15.25 2.77
N TYR A 335 7.43 15.64 3.65
CA TYR A 335 7.29 15.47 5.10
C TYR A 335 7.76 16.72 5.82
N LYS A 336 7.00 17.14 6.83
CA LYS A 336 7.35 18.24 7.72
C LYS A 336 6.92 17.97 9.15
N ASN A 337 7.81 18.21 10.10
CA ASN A 337 7.45 18.37 11.51
C ASN A 337 7.11 19.85 11.75
N ALA A 338 5.95 20.14 12.32
CA ALA A 338 5.53 21.52 12.57
C ALA A 338 6.43 22.27 13.56
N ASN A 339 7.02 21.52 14.51
CA ASN A 339 7.90 22.10 15.56
C ASN A 339 9.33 22.32 15.05
N ASP A 340 9.63 21.87 13.85
CA ASP A 340 10.92 22.02 13.20
C ASP A 340 10.75 22.90 11.96
N LYS A 341 11.74 23.74 11.69
CA LYS A 341 11.78 24.54 10.48
C LYS A 341 12.24 23.72 9.26
N SER A 342 12.72 22.50 9.49
CA SER A 342 13.14 21.57 8.47
C SER A 342 11.96 20.84 7.81
N TYR A 343 12.12 20.49 6.54
CA TYR A 343 11.23 19.60 5.82
C TYR A 343 12.02 18.69 4.87
N ARG A 344 11.40 17.61 4.43
CA ARG A 344 12.00 16.65 3.51
C ARG A 344 11.14 16.50 2.27
N VAL A 345 11.80 16.42 1.12
CA VAL A 345 11.18 16.06 -0.14
C VAL A 345 11.88 14.82 -0.67
N ARG A 346 11.13 13.84 -1.10
CA ARG A 346 11.62 12.63 -1.74
C ARG A 346 10.90 12.46 -3.07
N PHE A 347 11.64 12.23 -4.14
CA PHE A 347 11.07 12.10 -5.48
C PHE A 347 11.94 11.24 -6.37
N GLY A 348 11.35 10.67 -7.39
CA GLY A 348 12.10 9.98 -8.41
C GLY A 348 11.26 9.12 -9.34
N PRO A 349 11.83 8.78 -10.52
CA PRO A 349 11.25 7.85 -11.45
C PRO A 349 11.50 6.40 -11.03
N SER A 350 10.60 5.53 -11.48
CA SER A 350 10.72 4.08 -11.34
C SER A 350 10.23 3.39 -12.61
N ILE A 351 10.80 2.24 -12.90
CA ILE A 351 10.31 1.32 -13.93
C ILE A 351 9.88 0.05 -13.24
N GLN A 352 8.65 -0.38 -13.50
CA GLN A 352 8.07 -1.62 -13.03
C GLN A 352 7.76 -2.52 -14.21
N TYR A 353 8.25 -3.75 -14.17
CA TYR A 353 8.09 -4.72 -15.24
C TYR A 353 7.56 -6.04 -14.71
N PHE A 354 6.47 -6.51 -15.30
CA PHE A 354 5.84 -7.80 -15.04
C PHE A 354 6.10 -8.73 -16.23
N PRO A 355 7.23 -9.46 -16.27
CA PRO A 355 7.54 -10.37 -17.37
C PRO A 355 6.51 -11.49 -17.52
N ILE A 356 6.02 -12.01 -16.42
CA ILE A 356 4.95 -13.01 -16.30
C ILE A 356 4.08 -12.70 -15.08
N SER A 357 2.95 -13.39 -14.95
CA SER A 357 1.92 -13.13 -13.95
C SER A 357 2.35 -13.23 -12.48
N LYS A 358 3.56 -13.67 -12.19
CA LYS A 358 4.03 -13.99 -10.83
C LYS A 358 5.37 -13.34 -10.50
N VAL A 359 5.86 -12.49 -11.37
CA VAL A 359 7.16 -11.84 -11.25
C VAL A 359 7.00 -10.36 -11.49
N GLU A 360 7.45 -9.57 -10.54
CA GLU A 360 7.64 -8.13 -10.67
C GLU A 360 9.14 -7.82 -10.51
N LEU A 361 9.67 -7.09 -11.46
CA LEU A 361 10.98 -6.47 -11.40
C LEU A 361 10.77 -4.96 -11.34
N ARG A 362 11.45 -4.28 -10.42
CA ARG A 362 11.31 -2.84 -10.25
C ARG A 362 12.67 -2.21 -10.03
N VAL A 363 12.88 -1.08 -10.69
CA VAL A 363 14.05 -0.23 -10.48
C VAL A 363 13.57 1.17 -10.16
N ASP A 364 14.02 1.70 -9.03
CA ASP A 364 13.72 3.05 -8.55
C ASP A 364 15.00 3.86 -8.47
N LEU A 365 14.98 5.06 -9.01
CA LEU A 365 16.01 6.08 -8.76
C LEU A 365 15.37 7.18 -7.92
N GLN A 366 15.80 7.33 -6.69
CA GLN A 366 15.12 8.18 -5.71
C GLN A 366 16.09 9.22 -5.14
N ASN A 367 15.67 10.47 -5.20
CA ASN A 367 16.35 11.57 -4.55
C ASN A 367 15.67 11.92 -3.23
N THR A 368 16.44 12.15 -2.18
CA THR A 368 15.96 12.64 -0.88
C THR A 368 16.66 13.94 -0.54
N ARG A 369 15.89 15.02 -0.42
CA ARG A 369 16.39 16.35 -0.02
C ARG A 369 15.90 16.71 1.37
N ASN A 370 16.84 17.11 2.21
CA ASN A 370 16.56 17.66 3.53
C ASN A 370 16.82 19.17 3.50
N PHE A 371 15.81 19.95 3.80
CA PHE A 371 15.90 21.41 3.87
C PHE A 371 15.93 21.80 5.36
N SER A 372 17.02 22.43 5.80
CA SER A 372 17.22 22.97 7.16
C SER A 372 17.57 24.45 7.05
N GLN A 373 17.32 25.23 8.13
CA GLN A 373 17.71 26.64 8.16
C GLN A 373 19.23 26.84 8.37
N GLU A 374 19.90 25.87 8.93
CA GLU A 374 21.30 25.99 9.36
C GLU A 374 22.30 25.38 8.39
N ASP A 375 21.86 24.53 7.46
CA ASP A 375 22.76 23.76 6.60
C ASP A 375 22.39 23.83 5.13
N SER A 376 23.43 23.69 4.32
CA SER A 376 23.33 23.38 2.91
C SER A 376 22.36 22.19 2.68
N ILE A 377 21.56 22.27 1.64
CA ILE A 377 20.68 21.21 1.17
C ILE A 377 21.52 19.93 1.05
N LYS A 378 21.23 18.93 1.91
CA LYS A 378 21.81 17.59 1.76
C LYS A 378 20.96 16.82 0.78
N ASP A 379 21.52 16.58 -0.37
CA ASP A 379 20.92 15.82 -1.47
C ASP A 379 21.47 14.40 -1.45
N ARG A 380 20.63 13.40 -1.59
CA ARG A 380 21.04 12.00 -1.65
C ARG A 380 20.26 11.26 -2.72
N TRP A 381 20.99 10.64 -3.63
CA TRP A 381 20.44 9.71 -4.58
C TRP A 381 20.60 8.28 -4.11
N ASP A 382 19.53 7.51 -4.19
CA ASP A 382 19.51 6.07 -3.90
C ASP A 382 18.99 5.34 -5.14
N LEU A 383 19.69 4.27 -5.55
CA LEU A 383 19.24 3.36 -6.60
C LEU A 383 18.80 2.06 -5.97
N MET A 384 17.58 1.63 -6.26
CA MET A 384 16.98 0.41 -5.75
C MET A 384 16.59 -0.50 -6.90
N ALA A 385 16.95 -1.79 -6.80
CA ALA A 385 16.50 -2.82 -7.72
C ALA A 385 15.81 -3.91 -6.91
N GLN A 386 14.51 -4.10 -7.15
CA GLN A 386 13.65 -5.02 -6.40
C GLN A 386 13.17 -6.18 -7.29
N ILE A 387 13.13 -7.35 -6.69
CA ILE A 387 12.39 -8.50 -7.21
C ILE A 387 11.24 -8.83 -6.25
N HIS A 388 10.06 -9.07 -6.80
CA HIS A 388 8.90 -9.58 -6.08
C HIS A 388 8.34 -10.80 -6.83
N LEU A 389 8.27 -11.91 -6.13
CA LEU A 389 7.75 -13.19 -6.63
C LEU A 389 6.50 -13.53 -5.82
N TRP A 390 5.43 -13.98 -6.47
CA TRP A 390 4.24 -14.51 -5.80
C TRP A 390 3.70 -15.73 -6.56
N LEU A 391 3.57 -16.83 -5.83
CA LEU A 391 3.16 -18.13 -6.37
C LEU A 391 1.73 -18.47 -5.94
#